data_743d792ac5cee7b2045d0af5152e867a
#
_entry.id   743d792ac5cee7b2045d0af5152e867a
#
_cell.length_a   1.000
_cell.length_b   1.000
_cell.length_c   1.000
_cell.angle_alpha   90.00
_cell.angle_beta   90.00
_cell.angle_gamma   90.00
#
_symmetry.space_group_name_H-M   'P 1'
#
loop_
_entity.id
_entity.type
_entity.pdbx_description
1 polymer ?
#
loop_
_entity_poly.entity_id
_entity_poly.type
_entity_poly.pdbx_seq_one_letter_code
_entity_poly.pdbx_strand_id
1 'polypeptide(L)'
;MADFPALQGEFFDFELANKLPDRAPPRILILHGSLHERSFSRFAAEEAGRLLTAMGASVQTFNPSGLPLPDDAPESHPKVVELRERVRWCDGMIWSSPERHGAMSAVMKAQIDWIPLSEGAVRPSQGKTLAVMQVCGGSQSFNAVNQMRILGRWMRMFTIPNQSSVPKAWQEFDEQGRMKPSPWYDRIVDVSEELFKITQLLKGHTALLAGRYSERKESHQALSARVNQAKI
;
A
#
# COMPACT_ATOMS: atom_id res chain seq x y z
N MET A 1 -1.90 -16.23 19.95
CA MET A 1 -0.53 -16.45 19.45
C MET A 1 -0.42 -17.57 18.41
N ALA A 2 -1.41 -18.47 18.30
CA ALA A 2 -1.41 -19.53 17.28
C ALA A 2 -1.35 -19.00 15.82
N ASP A 3 -1.82 -17.78 15.56
CA ASP A 3 -1.87 -17.20 14.21
C ASP A 3 -0.57 -16.53 13.74
N PHE A 4 0.44 -16.43 14.61
CA PHE A 4 1.72 -15.75 14.31
C PHE A 4 2.91 -16.65 14.64
N PRO A 5 3.18 -17.73 13.87
CA PRO A 5 4.20 -18.72 14.22
C PRO A 5 5.64 -18.16 14.18
N ALA A 6 5.86 -17.06 13.49
CA ALA A 6 7.17 -16.42 13.38
C ALA A 6 7.37 -15.27 14.37
N LEU A 7 6.30 -14.79 15.03
CA LEU A 7 6.34 -13.63 15.91
C LEU A 7 6.83 -14.01 17.32
N GLN A 8 7.83 -13.31 17.82
CA GLN A 8 8.23 -13.34 19.22
C GLN A 8 7.32 -12.39 20.00
N GLY A 9 6.23 -12.94 20.58
CA GLY A 9 5.12 -12.16 21.14
C GLY A 9 5.49 -11.28 22.32
N GLU A 10 6.59 -11.59 23.05
CA GLU A 10 7.09 -10.77 24.15
C GLU A 10 7.62 -9.40 23.71
N PHE A 11 8.00 -9.24 22.44
CA PHE A 11 8.48 -7.97 21.86
C PHE A 11 7.43 -7.24 21.04
N PHE A 12 6.27 -7.87 20.76
CA PHE A 12 5.21 -7.26 19.97
C PHE A 12 4.21 -6.52 20.85
N ASP A 13 3.98 -5.26 20.53
CA ASP A 13 3.10 -4.38 21.31
C ASP A 13 1.63 -4.53 20.88
N PHE A 14 0.92 -5.47 21.48
CA PHE A 14 -0.52 -5.69 21.26
C PHE A 14 -1.38 -4.51 21.75
N GLU A 15 -0.84 -3.65 22.63
CA GLU A 15 -1.54 -2.48 23.19
C GLU A 15 -1.22 -1.18 22.44
N LEU A 16 -0.55 -1.26 21.31
CA LEU A 16 -0.09 -0.09 20.55
C LEU A 16 -1.21 0.91 20.27
N ALA A 17 -2.40 0.44 19.89
CA ALA A 17 -3.55 1.30 19.62
C ALA A 17 -3.96 2.17 20.82
N ASN A 18 -3.81 1.64 22.05
CA ASN A 18 -4.18 2.34 23.28
C ASN A 18 -3.18 3.45 23.67
N LYS A 19 -1.99 3.44 23.07
CA LYS A 19 -0.93 4.44 23.32
C LYS A 19 -1.01 5.64 22.37
N LEU A 20 -1.92 5.60 21.38
CA LEU A 20 -2.06 6.63 20.36
C LEU A 20 -3.29 7.52 20.63
N PRO A 21 -3.25 8.81 20.22
CA PRO A 21 -4.26 9.80 20.60
C PRO A 21 -5.69 9.49 20.09
N ASP A 22 -5.81 8.95 18.88
CA ASP A 22 -7.10 8.60 18.28
C ASP A 22 -7.29 7.07 18.35
N ARG A 23 -8.37 6.63 18.97
CA ARG A 23 -8.67 5.21 19.18
C ARG A 23 -9.50 4.57 18.06
N ALA A 24 -10.01 5.35 17.11
CA ALA A 24 -10.70 4.77 15.97
C ALA A 24 -9.70 3.95 15.13
N PRO A 25 -10.04 2.73 14.66
CA PRO A 25 -9.14 1.89 13.87
C PRO A 25 -8.66 2.56 12.59
N PRO A 26 -7.34 2.58 12.28
CA PRO A 26 -6.88 3.03 10.98
C PRO A 26 -7.29 2.02 9.90
N ARG A 27 -7.69 2.51 8.75
CA ARG A 27 -8.15 1.70 7.62
C ARG A 27 -7.02 1.52 6.63
N ILE A 28 -6.54 0.31 6.46
CA ILE A 28 -5.40 -0.01 5.61
C ILE A 28 -5.84 -0.84 4.40
N LEU A 29 -5.51 -0.36 3.20
CA LEU A 29 -5.69 -1.09 1.95
C LEU A 29 -4.38 -1.76 1.54
N ILE A 30 -4.45 -3.05 1.25
CA ILE A 30 -3.32 -3.82 0.74
C ILE A 30 -3.49 -4.07 -0.76
N LEU A 31 -2.48 -3.67 -1.55
CA LEU A 31 -2.34 -4.01 -2.96
C LEU A 31 -1.15 -4.96 -3.14
N HIS A 32 -1.32 -6.03 -3.93
CA HIS A 32 -0.25 -6.96 -4.22
C HIS A 32 -0.06 -7.16 -5.72
N GLY A 33 1.20 -7.33 -6.16
CA GLY A 33 1.61 -7.27 -7.55
C GLY A 33 1.69 -8.62 -8.27
N SER A 34 0.87 -9.62 -7.92
CA SER A 34 0.95 -10.92 -8.59
C SER A 34 -0.40 -11.63 -8.64
N LEU A 35 -0.65 -12.33 -9.75
CA LEU A 35 -1.83 -13.17 -9.97
C LEU A 35 -1.53 -14.66 -9.74
N HIS A 36 -0.28 -15.02 -9.43
CA HIS A 36 0.04 -16.42 -9.15
C HIS A 36 -0.66 -16.91 -7.88
N GLU A 37 -1.14 -18.15 -7.91
CA GLU A 37 -1.74 -18.80 -6.75
C GLU A 37 -0.75 -18.84 -5.57
N ARG A 38 0.49 -19.28 -5.80
CA ARG A 38 1.58 -19.23 -4.83
C ARG A 38 2.39 -17.95 -5.00
N SER A 39 1.84 -16.82 -4.58
CA SER A 39 2.47 -15.51 -4.71
C SER A 39 3.14 -15.08 -3.41
N PHE A 40 4.47 -15.03 -3.38
CA PHE A 40 5.23 -14.57 -2.20
C PHE A 40 5.00 -13.10 -1.86
N SER A 41 4.76 -12.23 -2.85
CA SER A 41 4.39 -10.84 -2.58
C SER A 41 3.01 -10.71 -1.94
N ARG A 42 2.06 -11.57 -2.31
CA ARG A 42 0.77 -11.67 -1.63
C ARG A 42 0.94 -12.21 -0.22
N PHE A 43 1.69 -13.28 -0.02
CA PHE A 43 1.93 -13.86 1.31
C PHE A 43 2.59 -12.87 2.26
N ALA A 44 3.60 -12.11 1.81
CA ALA A 44 4.22 -11.04 2.61
C ALA A 44 3.18 -9.95 2.99
N ALA A 45 2.33 -9.57 2.04
CA ALA A 45 1.26 -8.60 2.28
C ALA A 45 0.20 -9.12 3.26
N GLU A 46 -0.14 -10.41 3.18
CA GLU A 46 -1.07 -11.07 4.10
C GLU A 46 -0.49 -11.17 5.52
N GLU A 47 0.83 -11.42 5.68
CA GLU A 47 1.49 -11.35 7.00
C GLU A 47 1.41 -9.94 7.59
N ALA A 48 1.74 -8.92 6.82
CA ALA A 48 1.58 -7.53 7.26
C ALA A 48 0.12 -7.20 7.61
N GLY A 49 -0.85 -7.71 6.83
CA GLY A 49 -2.27 -7.55 7.11
C GLY A 49 -2.70 -8.19 8.44
N ARG A 50 -2.20 -9.38 8.75
CA ARG A 50 -2.45 -10.06 10.04
C ARG A 50 -1.88 -9.26 11.21
N LEU A 51 -0.64 -8.78 11.09
CA LEU A 51 0.01 -7.94 12.10
C LEU A 51 -0.76 -6.64 12.34
N LEU A 52 -1.14 -5.95 11.28
CA LEU A 52 -1.95 -4.72 11.37
C LEU A 52 -3.32 -4.97 12.02
N THR A 53 -3.97 -6.09 11.71
CA THR A 53 -5.24 -6.48 12.33
C THR A 53 -5.05 -6.77 13.83
N ALA A 54 -3.96 -7.44 14.21
CA ALA A 54 -3.63 -7.70 15.61
C ALA A 54 -3.34 -6.41 16.40
N MET A 55 -2.81 -5.37 15.74
CA MET A 55 -2.64 -4.03 16.30
C MET A 55 -3.94 -3.21 16.36
N GLY A 56 -5.05 -3.72 15.80
CA GLY A 56 -6.35 -3.06 15.81
C GLY A 56 -6.72 -2.29 14.55
N ALA A 57 -5.99 -2.43 13.44
CA ALA A 57 -6.37 -1.82 12.16
C ALA A 57 -7.54 -2.54 11.49
N SER A 58 -8.36 -1.81 10.74
CA SER A 58 -9.28 -2.37 9.75
C SER A 58 -8.53 -2.58 8.43
N VAL A 59 -8.39 -3.83 8.00
CA VAL A 59 -7.58 -4.17 6.82
C VAL A 59 -8.47 -4.71 5.70
N GLN A 60 -8.26 -4.23 4.48
CA GLN A 60 -8.84 -4.80 3.26
C GLN A 60 -7.72 -5.10 2.26
N THR A 61 -7.82 -6.25 1.60
CA THR A 61 -6.92 -6.61 0.49
C THR A 61 -7.69 -6.56 -0.83
N PHE A 62 -7.14 -5.87 -1.82
CA PHE A 62 -7.69 -5.89 -3.18
C PHE A 62 -7.14 -7.08 -3.96
N ASN A 63 -8.02 -7.85 -4.56
CA ASN A 63 -7.62 -8.91 -5.49
C ASN A 63 -7.50 -8.34 -6.91
N PRO A 64 -6.29 -8.27 -7.49
CA PRO A 64 -6.08 -7.71 -8.83
C PRO A 64 -6.54 -8.61 -9.98
N SER A 65 -7.04 -9.82 -9.69
CA SER A 65 -7.57 -10.70 -10.73
C SER A 65 -8.76 -10.08 -11.45
N GLY A 66 -8.72 -10.07 -12.78
CA GLY A 66 -9.73 -9.45 -13.62
C GLY A 66 -9.66 -7.92 -13.70
N LEU A 67 -8.65 -7.27 -13.12
CA LEU A 67 -8.42 -5.85 -13.36
C LEU A 67 -7.83 -5.67 -14.76
N PRO A 68 -8.49 -4.91 -15.67
CA PRO A 68 -7.94 -4.65 -17.02
C PRO A 68 -6.71 -3.75 -16.96
N LEU A 69 -5.96 -3.69 -18.04
CA LEU A 69 -4.93 -2.67 -18.20
C LEU A 69 -5.60 -1.29 -18.36
N PRO A 70 -4.94 -0.21 -17.91
CA PRO A 70 -5.36 1.15 -18.23
C PRO A 70 -5.50 1.32 -19.75
N ASP A 71 -6.47 2.10 -20.18
CA ASP A 71 -6.86 2.36 -21.57
C ASP A 71 -7.52 1.17 -22.30
N ASP A 72 -7.54 -0.02 -21.72
CA ASP A 72 -8.12 -1.25 -22.31
C ASP A 72 -9.58 -1.49 -21.89
N ALA A 73 -10.07 -0.68 -20.96
CA ALA A 73 -11.45 -0.76 -20.45
C ALA A 73 -11.94 0.61 -19.97
N PRO A 74 -13.26 0.82 -19.89
CA PRO A 74 -13.80 2.06 -19.33
C PRO A 74 -13.60 2.13 -17.81
N GLU A 75 -13.58 3.35 -17.28
CA GLU A 75 -13.48 3.59 -15.83
C GLU A 75 -14.64 2.99 -15.03
N SER A 76 -15.77 2.69 -15.68
CA SER A 76 -16.93 2.02 -15.10
C SER A 76 -16.77 0.49 -14.99
N HIS A 77 -15.63 -0.07 -15.42
CA HIS A 77 -15.38 -1.50 -15.26
C HIS A 77 -15.45 -1.91 -13.78
N PRO A 78 -16.19 -3.00 -13.42
CA PRO A 78 -16.47 -3.33 -12.01
C PRO A 78 -15.22 -3.43 -11.12
N LYS A 79 -14.13 -4.00 -11.65
CA LYS A 79 -12.86 -4.11 -10.91
C LYS A 79 -12.16 -2.77 -10.71
N VAL A 80 -12.33 -1.83 -11.64
CA VAL A 80 -11.80 -0.46 -11.52
C VAL A 80 -12.58 0.30 -10.45
N VAL A 81 -13.90 0.20 -10.48
CA VAL A 81 -14.79 0.80 -9.47
C VAL A 81 -14.46 0.26 -8.07
N GLU A 82 -14.35 -1.08 -7.92
CA GLU A 82 -13.97 -1.73 -6.66
C GLU A 82 -12.63 -1.17 -6.12
N LEU A 83 -11.61 -1.11 -6.97
CA LEU A 83 -10.30 -0.59 -6.56
C LEU A 83 -10.41 0.87 -6.08
N ARG A 84 -11.06 1.73 -6.84
CA ARG A 84 -11.23 3.16 -6.52
C ARG A 84 -12.01 3.36 -5.22
N GLU A 85 -13.06 2.58 -4.97
CA GLU A 85 -13.81 2.63 -3.71
C GLU A 85 -12.95 2.26 -2.52
N ARG A 86 -12.13 1.20 -2.62
CA ARG A 86 -11.19 0.80 -1.57
C ARG A 86 -10.11 1.86 -1.34
N VAL A 87 -9.63 2.51 -2.40
CA VAL A 87 -8.67 3.63 -2.29
C VAL A 87 -9.30 4.81 -1.56
N ARG A 88 -10.57 5.14 -1.82
CA ARG A 88 -11.27 6.20 -1.07
C ARG A 88 -11.47 5.84 0.40
N TRP A 89 -11.81 4.58 0.66
CA TRP A 89 -12.09 4.07 2.00
C TRP A 89 -10.88 4.12 2.93
N CYS A 90 -9.67 3.81 2.46
CA CYS A 90 -8.49 3.65 3.31
C CYS A 90 -7.91 4.98 3.82
N ASP A 91 -7.19 4.91 4.94
CA ASP A 91 -6.37 5.99 5.51
C ASP A 91 -4.89 5.81 5.13
N GLY A 92 -4.46 4.57 4.86
CA GLY A 92 -3.13 4.21 4.42
C GLY A 92 -3.12 2.97 3.54
N MET A 93 -1.98 2.68 2.89
CA MET A 93 -1.83 1.54 1.99
C MET A 93 -0.53 0.77 2.23
N ILE A 94 -0.55 -0.52 1.89
CA ILE A 94 0.64 -1.32 1.62
C ILE A 94 0.67 -1.65 0.13
N TRP A 95 1.80 -1.41 -0.52
CA TRP A 95 2.08 -1.90 -1.87
C TRP A 95 3.15 -2.97 -1.81
N SER A 96 2.80 -4.21 -2.14
CA SER A 96 3.71 -5.37 -2.13
C SER A 96 3.87 -5.95 -3.53
N SER A 97 5.05 -5.82 -4.12
CA SER A 97 5.33 -6.27 -5.49
C SER A 97 6.42 -7.34 -5.53
N PRO A 98 6.31 -8.36 -6.41
CA PRO A 98 7.51 -9.08 -6.79
C PRO A 98 8.41 -8.14 -7.59
N GLU A 99 9.73 -8.29 -7.44
CA GLU A 99 10.66 -7.66 -8.35
C GLU A 99 10.81 -8.51 -9.61
N ARG A 100 10.58 -7.92 -10.77
CA ARG A 100 10.79 -8.53 -12.09
C ARG A 100 11.66 -7.63 -12.94
N HIS A 101 12.81 -8.15 -13.39
CA HIS A 101 13.76 -7.40 -14.21
C HIS A 101 14.12 -6.03 -13.62
N GLY A 102 14.38 -5.99 -12.31
CA GLY A 102 14.74 -4.77 -11.60
C GLY A 102 13.60 -3.76 -11.43
N ALA A 103 12.33 -4.17 -11.57
CA ALA A 103 11.17 -3.29 -11.50
C ALA A 103 10.01 -3.92 -10.72
N MET A 104 9.05 -3.09 -10.31
CA MET A 104 7.75 -3.60 -9.88
C MET A 104 7.05 -4.34 -11.02
N SER A 105 6.13 -5.24 -10.70
CA SER A 105 5.37 -5.96 -11.70
C SER A 105 4.36 -5.07 -12.45
N ALA A 106 3.99 -5.47 -13.66
CA ALA A 106 2.91 -4.83 -14.42
C ALA A 106 1.58 -4.88 -13.65
N VAL A 107 1.31 -5.96 -12.93
CA VAL A 107 0.10 -6.09 -12.08
C VAL A 107 0.06 -5.02 -10.98
N MET A 108 1.19 -4.71 -10.34
CA MET A 108 1.25 -3.63 -9.36
C MET A 108 1.06 -2.28 -10.04
N LYS A 109 1.76 -2.05 -11.15
CA LYS A 109 1.67 -0.77 -11.87
C LYS A 109 0.27 -0.49 -12.39
N ALA A 110 -0.43 -1.49 -12.95
CA ALA A 110 -1.79 -1.35 -13.41
C ALA A 110 -2.77 -0.91 -12.31
N GLN A 111 -2.64 -1.48 -11.11
CA GLN A 111 -3.45 -1.03 -9.95
C GLN A 111 -3.22 0.45 -9.62
N ILE A 112 -1.96 0.89 -9.63
CA ILE A 112 -1.61 2.28 -9.33
C ILE A 112 -2.12 3.21 -10.45
N ASP A 113 -2.03 2.81 -11.71
CA ASP A 113 -2.46 3.61 -12.86
C ASP A 113 -3.99 3.78 -12.93
N TRP A 114 -4.75 2.84 -12.38
CA TRP A 114 -6.19 2.97 -12.24
C TRP A 114 -6.63 3.91 -11.12
N ILE A 115 -5.74 4.31 -10.22
CA ILE A 115 -6.03 5.36 -9.22
C ILE A 115 -6.03 6.71 -9.93
N PRO A 116 -7.15 7.44 -9.98
CA PRO A 116 -7.25 8.65 -10.79
C PRO A 116 -6.31 9.74 -10.29
N LEU A 117 -5.84 10.57 -11.22
CA LEU A 117 -5.01 11.74 -10.91
C LEU A 117 -5.75 12.81 -10.12
N SER A 118 -7.07 12.88 -10.30
CA SER A 118 -7.92 13.76 -9.50
C SER A 118 -9.36 13.27 -9.50
N GLU A 119 -10.00 13.39 -8.35
CA GLU A 119 -11.46 13.35 -8.18
C GLU A 119 -11.86 14.70 -7.58
N GLY A 120 -12.40 15.57 -8.42
CA GLY A 120 -12.46 16.97 -8.04
C GLY A 120 -11.05 17.60 -8.05
N ALA A 121 -10.67 18.34 -7.01
CA ALA A 121 -9.37 19.02 -6.92
C ALA A 121 -8.26 18.15 -6.32
N VAL A 122 -8.59 17.03 -5.71
CA VAL A 122 -7.66 16.24 -4.87
C VAL A 122 -7.52 14.83 -5.42
N ARG A 123 -6.30 14.30 -5.41
CA ARG A 123 -6.05 12.88 -5.71
C ARG A 123 -6.64 12.01 -4.58
N PRO A 124 -7.31 10.89 -4.88
CA PRO A 124 -7.85 10.00 -3.85
C PRO A 124 -6.80 9.43 -2.89
N SER A 125 -5.55 9.35 -3.33
CA SER A 125 -4.39 8.90 -2.53
C SER A 125 -3.72 10.01 -1.72
N GLN A 126 -4.01 11.28 -2.01
CA GLN A 126 -3.30 12.43 -1.41
C GLN A 126 -3.52 12.51 0.09
N GLY A 127 -2.41 12.69 0.83
CA GLY A 127 -2.43 12.81 2.29
C GLY A 127 -2.52 11.48 3.05
N LYS A 128 -2.62 10.35 2.34
CA LYS A 128 -2.64 9.01 2.93
C LYS A 128 -1.22 8.49 3.14
N THR A 129 -1.06 7.55 4.07
CA THR A 129 0.23 6.89 4.33
C THR A 129 0.48 5.74 3.37
N LEU A 130 1.75 5.39 3.16
CA LEU A 130 2.15 4.29 2.29
C LEU A 130 3.33 3.53 2.90
N ALA A 131 3.23 2.21 2.98
CA ALA A 131 4.35 1.30 3.13
C ALA A 131 4.62 0.55 1.81
N VAL A 132 5.88 0.31 1.50
CA VAL A 132 6.30 -0.41 0.31
C VAL A 132 7.10 -1.65 0.66
N MET A 133 6.78 -2.76 -0.01
CA MET A 133 7.38 -4.07 0.22
C MET A 133 7.68 -4.73 -1.12
N GLN A 134 8.77 -5.47 -1.19
CA GLN A 134 9.07 -6.31 -2.35
C GLN A 134 9.54 -7.70 -1.95
N VAL A 135 9.41 -8.64 -2.86
CA VAL A 135 10.02 -9.97 -2.80
C VAL A 135 10.81 -10.23 -4.06
N CYS A 136 11.92 -10.94 -3.96
CA CYS A 136 12.70 -11.36 -5.12
C CYS A 136 13.16 -12.81 -5.00
N GLY A 137 13.45 -13.44 -6.13
CA GLY A 137 13.88 -14.84 -6.19
C GLY A 137 15.38 -15.04 -5.96
N GLY A 138 16.18 -13.98 -6.18
CA GLY A 138 17.64 -13.97 -6.04
C GLY A 138 18.11 -13.31 -4.76
N SER A 139 19.30 -12.70 -4.84
CA SER A 139 19.87 -11.87 -3.76
C SER A 139 18.97 -10.66 -3.48
N GLN A 140 19.18 -10.05 -2.31
CA GLN A 140 18.42 -8.86 -1.94
C GLN A 140 18.62 -7.72 -2.95
N SER A 141 17.52 -7.09 -3.32
CA SER A 141 17.45 -5.90 -4.16
C SER A 141 16.47 -4.90 -3.56
N PHE A 142 16.53 -3.65 -3.96
CA PHE A 142 15.63 -2.58 -3.53
C PHE A 142 14.99 -1.83 -4.71
N ASN A 143 15.14 -2.34 -5.92
CA ASN A 143 14.72 -1.61 -7.12
C ASN A 143 13.19 -1.40 -7.17
N ALA A 144 12.39 -2.42 -6.88
CA ALA A 144 10.94 -2.29 -6.91
C ALA A 144 10.42 -1.37 -5.79
N VAL A 145 10.95 -1.47 -4.56
CA VAL A 145 10.55 -0.55 -3.47
C VAL A 145 10.97 0.88 -3.76
N ASN A 146 12.14 1.11 -4.37
CA ASN A 146 12.58 2.45 -4.76
C ASN A 146 11.65 3.06 -5.82
N GLN A 147 11.22 2.28 -6.80
CA GLN A 147 10.24 2.73 -7.79
C GLN A 147 8.88 3.02 -7.15
N MET A 148 8.41 2.15 -6.26
CA MET A 148 7.14 2.39 -5.54
C MET A 148 7.21 3.63 -4.64
N ARG A 149 8.37 3.96 -4.05
CA ARG A 149 8.57 5.23 -3.32
C ARG A 149 8.44 6.44 -4.22
N ILE A 150 9.02 6.40 -5.44
CA ILE A 150 8.87 7.46 -6.43
C ILE A 150 7.38 7.63 -6.80
N LEU A 151 6.66 6.53 -7.03
CA LEU A 151 5.23 6.58 -7.32
C LEU A 151 4.43 7.11 -6.12
N GLY A 152 4.73 6.67 -4.89
CA GLY A 152 4.09 7.18 -3.68
C GLY A 152 4.20 8.70 -3.58
N ARG A 153 5.38 9.27 -3.88
CA ARG A 153 5.57 10.72 -3.97
C ARG A 153 4.69 11.34 -5.07
N TRP A 154 4.65 10.74 -6.28
CA TRP A 154 3.80 11.22 -7.37
C TRP A 154 2.31 11.14 -7.04
N MET A 155 1.91 10.09 -6.31
CA MET A 155 0.55 9.91 -5.81
C MET A 155 0.25 10.78 -4.57
N ARG A 156 1.22 11.61 -4.14
CA ARG A 156 1.13 12.55 -3.01
C ARG A 156 0.82 11.86 -1.67
N MET A 157 1.39 10.67 -1.49
CA MET A 157 1.29 9.89 -0.26
C MET A 157 2.46 10.15 0.68
N PHE A 158 2.25 9.96 1.97
CA PHE A 158 3.30 9.93 2.98
C PHE A 158 3.89 8.53 3.06
N THR A 159 4.95 8.28 2.28
CA THR A 159 5.64 6.99 2.32
C THR A 159 6.51 6.92 3.57
N ILE A 160 6.24 5.93 4.44
CA ILE A 160 6.99 5.74 5.68
C ILE A 160 8.47 5.43 5.39
N PRO A 161 9.40 5.78 6.32
CA PRO A 161 10.84 5.50 6.17
C PRO A 161 11.16 4.02 5.96
N ASN A 162 10.59 3.13 6.78
CA ASN A 162 10.83 1.69 6.67
C ASN A 162 10.27 1.10 5.37
N GLN A 163 10.94 0.04 4.92
CA GLN A 163 10.53 -0.77 3.77
C GLN A 163 11.00 -2.21 3.95
N SER A 164 10.34 -3.16 3.29
CA SER A 164 10.75 -4.56 3.30
C SER A 164 11.20 -5.00 1.91
N SER A 165 12.29 -5.78 1.87
CA SER A 165 12.74 -6.51 0.69
C SER A 165 13.17 -7.92 1.10
N VAL A 166 12.38 -8.92 0.72
CA VAL A 166 12.60 -10.33 1.07
C VAL A 166 13.33 -11.02 -0.08
N PRO A 167 14.63 -11.33 0.05
CA PRO A 167 15.38 -12.10 -0.94
C PRO A 167 15.03 -13.58 -0.86
N LYS A 168 15.30 -14.33 -1.93
CA LYS A 168 15.07 -15.79 -1.99
C LYS A 168 13.72 -16.19 -1.38
N ALA A 169 12.67 -15.43 -1.73
CA ALA A 169 11.37 -15.52 -1.07
C ALA A 169 10.79 -16.93 -1.00
N TRP A 170 11.18 -17.81 -1.93
CA TRP A 170 10.78 -19.21 -1.96
C TRP A 170 11.28 -20.03 -0.74
N GLN A 171 12.29 -19.54 0.00
CA GLN A 171 12.80 -20.15 1.23
C GLN A 171 12.09 -19.65 2.49
N GLU A 172 11.52 -18.44 2.41
CA GLU A 172 10.99 -17.71 3.57
C GLU A 172 9.55 -18.08 3.93
N PHE A 173 8.84 -18.78 3.05
CA PHE A 173 7.45 -19.17 3.27
C PHE A 173 7.29 -20.68 3.28
N ASP A 174 6.42 -21.17 4.16
CA ASP A 174 6.02 -22.59 4.23
C ASP A 174 5.01 -22.94 3.13
N GLU A 175 4.56 -24.20 3.13
CA GLU A 175 3.59 -24.70 2.14
C GLU A 175 2.23 -24.00 2.24
N GLN A 176 1.85 -23.53 3.43
CA GLN A 176 0.62 -22.82 3.71
C GLN A 176 0.73 -21.32 3.40
N GLY A 177 1.89 -20.85 2.95
CA GLY A 177 2.14 -19.43 2.63
C GLY A 177 2.39 -18.57 3.87
N ARG A 178 2.67 -19.17 5.03
CA ARG A 178 3.06 -18.44 6.24
C ARG A 178 4.56 -18.18 6.24
N MET A 179 4.93 -16.99 6.64
CA MET A 179 6.36 -16.64 6.71
C MET A 179 7.03 -17.29 7.91
N LYS A 180 8.22 -17.82 7.68
CA LYS A 180 9.06 -18.46 8.72
C LYS A 180 9.73 -17.39 9.59
N PRO A 181 10.12 -17.72 10.85
CA PRO A 181 10.95 -16.84 11.66
C PRO A 181 12.24 -16.50 10.92
N SER A 182 12.48 -15.20 10.72
CA SER A 182 13.68 -14.71 10.03
C SER A 182 13.83 -13.20 10.22
N PRO A 183 15.03 -12.63 9.98
CA PRO A 183 15.21 -11.19 9.99
C PRO A 183 14.34 -10.45 8.95
N TRP A 184 13.87 -11.16 7.92
CA TRP A 184 12.96 -10.59 6.92
C TRP A 184 11.53 -10.50 7.43
N TYR A 185 11.11 -11.46 8.28
CA TYR A 185 9.85 -11.38 9.00
C TYR A 185 9.86 -10.22 10.00
N ASP A 186 10.92 -10.10 10.80
CA ASP A 186 11.09 -8.99 11.75
C ASP A 186 10.98 -7.63 11.05
N ARG A 187 11.55 -7.53 9.84
CA ARG A 187 11.41 -6.32 9.01
C ARG A 187 9.96 -6.04 8.58
N ILE A 188 9.14 -7.07 8.33
CA ILE A 188 7.71 -6.88 8.04
C ILE A 188 6.97 -6.39 9.29
N VAL A 189 7.34 -6.86 10.47
CA VAL A 189 6.81 -6.36 11.75
C VAL A 189 7.13 -4.88 11.91
N ASP A 190 8.41 -4.47 11.76
CA ASP A 190 8.83 -3.06 11.84
C ASP A 190 8.03 -2.15 10.89
N VAL A 191 7.89 -2.57 9.63
CA VAL A 191 7.14 -1.83 8.60
C VAL A 191 5.67 -1.70 8.98
N SER A 192 5.07 -2.77 9.50
CA SER A 192 3.66 -2.78 9.90
C SER A 192 3.41 -1.88 11.11
N GLU A 193 4.25 -1.95 12.12
CA GLU A 193 4.18 -1.07 13.28
C GLU A 193 4.35 0.40 12.91
N GLU A 194 5.35 0.73 12.09
CA GLU A 194 5.59 2.10 11.67
C GLU A 194 4.41 2.63 10.84
N LEU A 195 3.89 1.84 9.89
CA LEU A 195 2.71 2.23 9.12
C LEU A 195 1.51 2.47 10.03
N PHE A 196 1.26 1.58 10.99
CA PHE A 196 0.17 1.74 11.94
C PHE A 196 0.29 3.04 12.72
N LYS A 197 1.47 3.30 13.34
CA LYS A 197 1.76 4.51 14.12
C LYS A 197 1.55 5.79 13.30
N ILE A 198 2.17 5.87 12.13
CA ILE A 198 2.09 7.04 11.27
C ILE A 198 0.67 7.25 10.74
N THR A 199 -0.03 6.18 10.32
CA THR A 199 -1.41 6.29 9.85
C THR A 199 -2.32 6.78 10.98
N GLN A 200 -2.19 6.24 12.18
CA GLN A 200 -3.00 6.63 13.33
C GLN A 200 -2.79 8.09 13.73
N LEU A 201 -1.57 8.60 13.60
CA LEU A 201 -1.26 10.01 13.88
C LEU A 201 -1.78 10.96 12.80
N LEU A 202 -1.77 10.56 11.53
CA LEU A 202 -2.12 11.43 10.40
C LEU A 202 -3.59 11.35 9.98
N LYS A 203 -4.28 10.24 10.26
CA LYS A 203 -5.70 10.12 9.93
C LYS A 203 -6.50 11.19 10.69
N GLY A 204 -7.60 11.63 10.13
CA GLY A 204 -8.35 12.79 10.63
C GLY A 204 -7.76 14.14 10.22
N HIS A 205 -6.50 14.19 9.79
CA HIS A 205 -5.86 15.40 9.29
C HIS A 205 -5.68 15.43 7.76
N THR A 206 -6.20 14.42 7.06
CA THR A 206 -5.99 14.25 5.61
C THR A 206 -6.40 15.49 4.82
N ALA A 207 -7.52 16.14 5.14
CA ALA A 207 -7.96 17.35 4.47
C ALA A 207 -6.97 18.51 4.65
N LEU A 208 -6.42 18.67 5.86
CA LEU A 208 -5.38 19.67 6.15
C LEU A 208 -4.10 19.38 5.39
N LEU A 209 -3.66 18.10 5.42
CA LEU A 209 -2.43 17.63 4.77
C LEU A 209 -2.55 17.65 3.24
N ALA A 210 -3.73 17.42 2.70
CA ALA A 210 -4.01 17.50 1.27
C ALA A 210 -4.09 18.92 0.75
N GLY A 211 -4.50 19.88 1.59
CA GLY A 211 -4.71 21.27 1.19
C GLY A 211 -3.43 21.98 0.75
N ARG A 212 -3.43 22.58 -0.45
CA ARG A 212 -2.26 23.27 -1.01
C ARG A 212 -2.54 24.71 -1.35
N TYR A 213 -1.53 25.55 -1.18
CA TYR A 213 -1.60 26.97 -1.54
C TYR A 213 -2.02 27.19 -3.00
N SER A 214 -1.39 26.48 -3.94
CA SER A 214 -1.69 26.59 -5.38
C SER A 214 -3.11 26.14 -5.74
N GLU A 215 -3.59 25.09 -5.07
CA GLU A 215 -4.95 24.55 -5.29
C GLU A 215 -6.04 25.45 -4.67
N ARG A 216 -5.68 26.30 -3.70
CA ARG A 216 -6.59 27.33 -3.17
C ARG A 216 -6.65 28.59 -4.04
N LYS A 217 -5.64 28.84 -4.87
CA LYS A 217 -5.59 30.01 -5.77
C LYS A 217 -6.36 29.80 -7.07
N GLU A 218 -6.54 28.57 -7.50
CA GLU A 218 -7.15 28.22 -8.78
C GLU A 218 -8.29 27.21 -8.54
N SER A 219 -9.46 27.47 -9.11
CA SER A 219 -10.55 26.52 -9.01
C SER A 219 -10.21 25.21 -9.74
N HIS A 220 -10.78 24.10 -9.29
CA HIS A 220 -10.63 22.80 -9.95
C HIS A 220 -11.00 22.86 -11.43
N GLN A 221 -12.06 23.59 -11.77
CA GLN A 221 -12.51 23.77 -13.16
C GLN A 221 -11.47 24.51 -14.00
N ALA A 222 -10.87 25.58 -13.46
CA ALA A 222 -9.81 26.33 -14.13
C ALA A 222 -8.55 25.48 -14.32
N LEU A 223 -8.15 24.73 -13.28
CA LEU A 223 -7.02 23.80 -13.36
C LEU A 223 -7.27 22.70 -14.41
N SER A 224 -8.44 22.07 -14.40
CA SER A 224 -8.81 21.05 -15.37
C SER A 224 -8.87 21.57 -16.79
N ALA A 225 -9.43 22.77 -16.99
CA ALA A 225 -9.45 23.42 -18.29
C ALA A 225 -8.04 23.68 -18.81
N ARG A 226 -7.14 24.20 -17.97
CA ARG A 226 -5.74 24.45 -18.32
C ARG A 226 -4.95 23.19 -18.66
N VAL A 227 -5.15 22.11 -17.89
CA VAL A 227 -4.45 20.82 -18.11
C VAL A 227 -5.02 20.10 -19.33
N ASN A 228 -6.34 20.17 -19.56
CA ASN A 228 -6.98 19.47 -20.68
C ASN A 228 -6.85 20.24 -22.02
N GLN A 229 -6.54 21.54 -22.00
CA GLN A 229 -6.22 22.29 -23.22
C GLN A 229 -4.92 21.79 -23.90
N ALA A 230 -4.10 21.01 -23.22
CA ALA A 230 -2.94 20.34 -23.81
C ALA A 230 -3.27 19.04 -24.58
N LYS A 231 -4.56 18.71 -24.74
CA LYS A 231 -5.04 17.59 -25.58
C LYS A 231 -5.51 18.11 -26.94
N ILE A 232 -4.62 18.79 -27.65
CA ILE A 232 -4.76 19.04 -29.09
C ILE A 232 -3.56 18.37 -29.79
#